data_f22662edabd895e6b59dcaee23d33b88
#
_entry.id   f22662edabd895e6b59dcaee23d33b88
#
_cell.length_a   1.000
_cell.length_b   1.000
_cell.length_c   1.000
_cell.angle_alpha   90.00
_cell.angle_beta   90.00
_cell.angle_gamma   90.00
#
_symmetry.space_group_name_H-M   'P 1'
#
loop_
_entity.id
_entity.type
_entity.pdbx_description
1 polymer ?
#
loop_
_entity_poly.entity_id
_entity_poly.type
_entity_poly.pdbx_seq_one_letter_code
_entity_poly.pdbx_strand_id
1 'polypeptide(L)'
;MDSIPKEVMQAWLAERRSWLRARSIDGEHEDWHSLLEGLSAEDRQEFHALFSRRMHEFLDECAGECLLKRAELRQIVVEALLHFRGCRYELGGFVVMPNHVHVLMQCLGEHWMKAQVTAWKKYSARCLHEALGRKGHFWLGETYDHIVRSREQFEHYQRYIRENPAKAKLGVDEATVWMP
;
A
#
# COMPACT_ATOMS: atom_id res chain seq x y z
N MET A 1 4.94 10.08 -7.70
CA MET A 1 3.70 10.64 -7.15
C MET A 1 4.03 11.16 -5.76
N ASP A 2 3.95 12.47 -5.56
CA ASP A 2 4.36 13.11 -4.29
C ASP A 2 3.18 13.18 -3.34
N SER A 3 2.64 12.01 -2.97
CA SER A 3 1.51 11.90 -2.03
C SER A 3 1.88 12.36 -0.62
N ILE A 4 3.18 12.32 -0.28
CA ILE A 4 3.71 12.75 1.01
C ILE A 4 4.88 13.69 0.72
N PRO A 5 4.90 14.90 1.30
CA PRO A 5 6.05 15.80 1.18
C PRO A 5 7.34 15.10 1.64
N LYS A 6 8.42 15.32 0.90
CA LYS A 6 9.70 14.61 1.12
C LYS A 6 10.22 14.78 2.55
N GLU A 7 10.07 15.97 3.08
CA GLU A 7 10.51 16.34 4.44
C GLU A 7 9.70 15.57 5.50
N VAL A 8 8.40 15.46 5.30
CA VAL A 8 7.48 14.70 6.18
C VAL A 8 7.83 13.22 6.15
N MET A 9 8.04 12.66 4.97
CA MET A 9 8.44 11.27 4.81
C MET A 9 9.79 11.00 5.49
N GLN A 10 10.78 11.86 5.29
CA GLN A 10 12.10 11.71 5.92
C GLN A 10 12.01 11.76 7.46
N ALA A 11 11.20 12.67 8.01
CA ALA A 11 10.98 12.76 9.45
C ALA A 11 10.35 11.48 10.00
N TRP A 12 9.32 10.94 9.33
CA TRP A 12 8.67 9.69 9.75
C TRP A 12 9.58 8.47 9.65
N LEU A 13 10.40 8.40 8.60
CA LEU A 13 11.38 7.33 8.47
C LEU A 13 12.46 7.40 9.57
N ALA A 14 12.90 8.61 9.94
CA ALA A 14 13.86 8.81 11.03
C ALA A 14 13.25 8.41 12.40
N GLU A 15 12.01 8.81 12.66
CA GLU A 15 11.27 8.44 13.87
C GLU A 15 11.09 6.91 13.97
N ARG A 16 10.66 6.27 12.90
CA ARG A 16 10.53 4.81 12.82
C ARG A 16 11.85 4.09 13.07
N ARG A 17 12.93 4.54 12.41
CA ARG A 17 14.27 3.98 12.64
C ARG A 17 14.73 4.12 14.09
N SER A 18 14.48 5.26 14.70
CA SER A 18 14.81 5.49 16.11
C SER A 18 14.04 4.54 17.04
N TRP A 19 12.75 4.37 16.79
CA TRP A 19 11.90 3.44 17.53
C TRP A 19 12.35 1.97 17.41
N LEU A 20 12.69 1.53 16.18
CA LEU A 20 13.20 0.18 15.91
C LEU A 20 14.56 -0.07 16.58
N ARG A 21 15.49 0.90 16.52
CA ARG A 21 16.81 0.81 17.17
C ARG A 21 16.69 0.69 18.70
N ALA A 22 15.75 1.39 19.31
CA ALA A 22 15.50 1.28 20.75
C ALA A 22 15.09 -0.16 21.17
N ARG A 23 14.65 -0.98 20.22
CA ARG A 23 14.27 -2.40 20.39
C ARG A 23 15.25 -3.37 19.74
N SER A 24 16.48 -2.90 19.46
CA SER A 24 17.55 -3.69 18.83
C SER A 24 17.20 -4.23 17.44
N ILE A 25 16.30 -3.56 16.74
CA ILE A 25 15.95 -3.89 15.35
C ILE A 25 16.64 -2.90 14.41
N ASP A 26 17.43 -3.43 13.46
CA ASP A 26 17.98 -2.63 12.37
C ASP A 26 16.92 -2.39 11.29
N GLY A 27 16.34 -1.21 11.28
CA GLY A 27 15.32 -0.81 10.30
C GLY A 27 15.82 -0.62 8.87
N GLU A 28 17.13 -0.71 8.62
CA GLU A 28 17.75 -0.73 7.29
C GLU A 28 17.91 -2.16 6.74
N HIS A 29 17.77 -3.18 7.60
CA HIS A 29 17.84 -4.57 7.19
C HIS A 29 16.66 -4.94 6.30
N GLU A 30 16.88 -5.73 5.24
CA GLU A 30 15.82 -6.11 4.26
C GLU A 30 14.62 -6.81 4.92
N ASP A 31 14.86 -7.56 5.99
CA ASP A 31 13.85 -8.33 6.71
C ASP A 31 13.39 -7.72 8.04
N TRP A 32 13.56 -6.42 8.25
CA TRP A 32 13.15 -5.79 9.50
C TRP A 32 11.66 -6.01 9.84
N HIS A 33 10.81 -6.23 8.85
CA HIS A 33 9.39 -6.55 9.05
C HIS A 33 9.21 -7.90 9.77
N SER A 34 9.99 -8.93 9.40
CA SER A 34 9.93 -10.23 10.08
C SER A 34 10.44 -10.14 11.52
N LEU A 35 11.35 -9.20 11.79
CA LEU A 35 11.83 -8.95 13.16
C LEU A 35 10.76 -8.34 14.06
N LEU A 36 9.77 -7.62 13.50
CA LEU A 36 8.61 -7.14 14.27
C LEU A 36 7.77 -8.30 14.84
N GLU A 37 7.74 -9.45 14.19
CA GLU A 37 6.99 -10.62 14.67
C GLU A 37 7.56 -11.16 15.99
N GLY A 38 8.84 -10.94 16.24
CA GLY A 38 9.53 -11.30 17.50
C GLY A 38 9.25 -10.34 18.66
N LEU A 39 8.65 -9.19 18.43
CA LEU A 39 8.32 -8.23 19.47
C LEU A 39 7.11 -8.65 20.30
N SER A 40 6.98 -8.03 21.49
CA SER A 40 5.78 -8.17 22.32
C SER A 40 4.52 -7.73 21.57
N ALA A 41 3.35 -8.20 22.00
CA ALA A 41 2.07 -7.77 21.42
C ALA A 41 1.86 -6.25 21.59
N GLU A 42 2.30 -5.71 22.72
CA GLU A 42 2.22 -4.28 23.04
C GLU A 42 3.09 -3.44 22.09
N ASP A 43 4.36 -3.83 21.89
CA ASP A 43 5.27 -3.15 20.95
C ASP A 43 4.75 -3.20 19.52
N ARG A 44 4.21 -4.34 19.07
CA ARG A 44 3.59 -4.44 17.75
C ARG A 44 2.39 -3.52 17.60
N GLN A 45 1.54 -3.45 18.63
CA GLN A 45 0.39 -2.56 18.61
C GLN A 45 0.81 -1.09 18.60
N GLU A 46 1.82 -0.72 19.39
CA GLU A 46 2.41 0.62 19.40
C GLU A 46 2.99 0.97 18.02
N PHE A 47 3.79 0.07 17.42
CA PHE A 47 4.34 0.27 16.08
C PHE A 47 3.25 0.55 15.04
N HIS A 48 2.20 -0.27 15.03
CA HIS A 48 1.10 -0.07 14.09
C HIS A 48 0.32 1.22 14.35
N ALA A 49 0.16 1.62 15.59
CA ALA A 49 -0.50 2.88 15.92
C ALA A 49 0.32 4.09 15.49
N LEU A 50 1.64 4.08 15.74
CA LEU A 50 2.52 5.22 15.46
C LEU A 50 2.85 5.37 13.97
N PHE A 51 3.06 4.27 13.26
CA PHE A 51 3.62 4.31 11.91
C PHE A 51 2.63 3.86 10.83
N SER A 52 1.96 2.72 10.98
CA SER A 52 1.08 2.20 9.94
C SER A 52 -0.22 3.01 9.86
N ARG A 53 -0.88 3.25 10.99
CA ARG A 53 -2.14 4.00 11.04
C ARG A 53 -1.97 5.44 10.58
N ARG A 54 -0.96 6.14 11.11
CA ARG A 54 -0.64 7.52 10.75
C ARG A 54 -0.37 7.68 9.25
N MET A 55 0.33 6.71 8.64
CA MET A 55 0.54 6.69 7.20
C MET A 55 -0.76 6.51 6.43
N HIS A 56 -1.61 5.57 6.85
CA HIS A 56 -2.90 5.35 6.20
C HIS A 56 -3.80 6.57 6.31
N GLU A 57 -3.93 7.16 7.50
CA GLU A 57 -4.72 8.38 7.70
C GLU A 57 -4.26 9.52 6.79
N PHE A 58 -2.96 9.74 6.70
CA PHE A 58 -2.41 10.77 5.81
C PHE A 58 -2.68 10.49 4.32
N LEU A 59 -2.57 9.23 3.89
CA LEU A 59 -2.88 8.85 2.51
C LEU A 59 -4.38 8.98 2.20
N ASP A 60 -5.24 8.63 3.18
CA ASP A 60 -6.70 8.74 3.06
C ASP A 60 -7.18 10.21 2.95
N GLU A 61 -6.39 11.18 3.44
CA GLU A 61 -6.63 12.62 3.21
C GLU A 61 -6.40 13.02 1.74
N CYS A 62 -5.98 12.11 0.88
CA CYS A 62 -5.72 12.34 -0.54
C CYS A 62 -4.81 13.53 -0.83
N ALA A 63 -3.78 13.76 0.01
CA ALA A 63 -2.77 14.79 -0.21
C ALA A 63 -1.91 14.49 -1.45
N GLY A 64 -1.37 15.54 -2.07
CA GLY A 64 -0.49 15.46 -3.22
C GLY A 64 -1.19 15.58 -4.57
N GLU A 65 -0.53 15.14 -5.64
CA GLU A 65 -1.02 15.33 -7.02
C GLU A 65 -2.28 14.52 -7.35
N CYS A 66 -2.62 13.47 -6.60
CA CYS A 66 -3.82 12.64 -6.77
C CYS A 66 -4.06 12.21 -8.23
N LEU A 67 -3.00 11.82 -8.95
CA LEU A 67 -3.03 11.53 -10.39
C LEU A 67 -4.01 10.42 -10.76
N LEU A 68 -4.26 9.48 -9.85
CA LEU A 68 -5.17 8.36 -10.08
C LEU A 68 -6.66 8.76 -9.92
N LYS A 69 -6.99 10.05 -9.64
CA LYS A 69 -8.35 10.57 -9.86
C LYS A 69 -8.74 10.47 -11.33
N ARG A 70 -7.78 10.61 -12.24
CA ARG A 70 -8.00 10.46 -13.68
C ARG A 70 -8.28 9.00 -14.00
N ALA A 71 -9.46 8.71 -14.54
CA ALA A 71 -9.93 7.35 -14.79
C ALA A 71 -8.99 6.54 -15.70
N GLU A 72 -8.42 7.18 -16.74
CA GLU A 72 -7.50 6.55 -17.67
C GLU A 72 -6.17 6.13 -17.01
N LEU A 73 -5.66 6.89 -16.04
CA LEU A 73 -4.46 6.53 -15.29
C LEU A 73 -4.76 5.44 -14.25
N ARG A 74 -5.89 5.54 -13.58
CA ARG A 74 -6.35 4.56 -12.61
C ARG A 74 -6.57 3.19 -13.26
N GLN A 75 -7.10 3.17 -14.48
CA GLN A 75 -7.32 1.92 -15.23
C GLN A 75 -6.02 1.15 -15.49
N ILE A 76 -4.90 1.82 -15.74
CA ILE A 76 -3.58 1.20 -15.87
C ILE A 76 -3.22 0.39 -14.62
N VAL A 77 -3.52 0.93 -13.44
CA VAL A 77 -3.25 0.24 -12.17
C VAL A 77 -4.20 -0.94 -11.98
N VAL A 78 -5.48 -0.77 -12.28
CA VAL A 78 -6.49 -1.84 -12.22
C VAL A 78 -6.08 -3.02 -13.10
N GLU A 79 -5.67 -2.77 -14.34
CA GLU A 79 -5.22 -3.80 -15.27
C GLU A 79 -3.97 -4.52 -14.76
N ALA A 80 -3.01 -3.78 -14.20
CA ALA A 80 -1.83 -4.38 -13.59
C ALA A 80 -2.19 -5.34 -12.45
N LEU A 81 -3.15 -4.96 -11.58
CA LEU A 81 -3.60 -5.77 -10.46
C LEU A 81 -4.38 -7.01 -10.89
N LEU A 82 -5.10 -6.96 -11.99
CA LEU A 82 -5.92 -8.08 -12.48
C LEU A 82 -5.14 -9.06 -13.36
N HIS A 83 -4.03 -8.65 -13.95
CA HIS A 83 -3.35 -9.38 -15.04
C HIS A 83 -2.97 -10.83 -14.70
N PHE A 84 -2.46 -11.10 -13.51
CA PHE A 84 -2.04 -12.44 -13.10
C PHE A 84 -2.94 -13.07 -12.01
N ARG A 85 -4.15 -12.51 -11.82
CA ARG A 85 -5.13 -13.09 -10.93
C ARG A 85 -5.49 -14.51 -11.38
N GLY A 86 -5.60 -15.43 -10.43
CA GLY A 86 -5.85 -16.85 -10.70
C GLY A 86 -4.63 -17.66 -11.15
N CYS A 87 -3.50 -16.98 -11.48
CA CYS A 87 -2.25 -17.63 -11.87
C CYS A 87 -1.16 -17.50 -10.81
N ARG A 88 -0.91 -16.27 -10.33
CA ARG A 88 0.15 -15.99 -9.35
C ARG A 88 -0.39 -15.64 -7.97
N TYR A 89 -1.62 -15.16 -7.92
CA TYR A 89 -2.30 -14.75 -6.69
C TYR A 89 -3.80 -14.76 -6.88
N GLU A 90 -4.52 -14.88 -5.78
CA GLU A 90 -5.94 -14.54 -5.68
C GLU A 90 -6.10 -13.19 -5.01
N LEU A 91 -7.17 -12.49 -5.37
CA LEU A 91 -7.52 -11.19 -4.80
C LEU A 91 -8.75 -11.32 -3.92
N GLY A 92 -8.64 -10.93 -2.66
CA GLY A 92 -9.77 -10.75 -1.75
C GLY A 92 -10.47 -9.41 -1.92
N GLY A 93 -9.87 -8.50 -2.70
CA GLY A 93 -10.36 -7.18 -3.04
C GLY A 93 -9.25 -6.15 -3.17
N PHE A 94 -9.52 -5.05 -3.87
CA PHE A 94 -8.64 -3.88 -3.87
C PHE A 94 -9.44 -2.58 -4.05
N VAL A 95 -8.81 -1.48 -3.66
CA VAL A 95 -9.26 -0.14 -4.02
C VAL A 95 -8.07 0.68 -4.54
N VAL A 96 -8.27 1.30 -5.71
CA VAL A 96 -7.34 2.28 -6.26
C VAL A 96 -7.87 3.66 -5.91
N MET A 97 -7.21 4.30 -4.95
CA MET A 97 -7.48 5.64 -4.47
C MET A 97 -6.74 6.68 -5.31
N PRO A 98 -7.05 7.98 -5.20
CA PRO A 98 -6.39 9.03 -5.97
C PRO A 98 -4.86 9.07 -5.91
N ASN A 99 -4.27 8.63 -4.81
CA ASN A 99 -2.84 8.74 -4.51
C ASN A 99 -2.21 7.45 -3.94
N HIS A 100 -2.99 6.39 -3.71
CA HIS A 100 -2.50 5.11 -3.16
C HIS A 100 -3.41 3.93 -3.54
N VAL A 101 -3.02 2.73 -3.14
CA VAL A 101 -3.76 1.49 -3.45
C VAL A 101 -3.76 0.59 -2.23
N HIS A 102 -4.92 0.05 -1.87
CA HIS A 102 -5.04 -1.06 -0.93
C HIS A 102 -5.39 -2.34 -1.68
N VAL A 103 -4.67 -3.41 -1.37
CA VAL A 103 -4.87 -4.73 -1.99
C VAL A 103 -4.92 -5.80 -0.92
N LEU A 104 -5.96 -6.61 -0.93
CA LEU A 104 -6.07 -7.84 -0.15
C LEU A 104 -5.78 -9.01 -1.11
N MET A 105 -4.71 -9.75 -0.88
CA MET A 105 -4.25 -10.79 -1.79
C MET A 105 -3.70 -12.01 -1.06
N GLN A 106 -3.71 -13.14 -1.77
CA GLN A 106 -3.04 -14.37 -1.38
C GLN A 106 -2.17 -14.84 -2.55
N CYS A 107 -0.86 -14.99 -2.32
CA CYS A 107 0.04 -15.57 -3.32
C CYS A 107 -0.25 -17.06 -3.52
N LEU A 108 -0.11 -17.54 -4.76
CA LEU A 108 -0.28 -18.94 -5.15
C LEU A 108 1.08 -19.57 -5.44
N GLY A 109 1.22 -20.86 -5.10
CA GLY A 109 2.46 -21.62 -5.35
C GLY A 109 3.68 -20.98 -4.69
N GLU A 110 4.76 -20.87 -5.46
CA GLU A 110 6.03 -20.28 -5.01
C GLU A 110 6.14 -18.77 -5.24
N HIS A 111 5.03 -18.09 -5.55
CA HIS A 111 5.04 -16.65 -5.77
C HIS A 111 5.09 -15.88 -4.45
N TRP A 112 5.94 -14.84 -4.42
CA TRP A 112 6.17 -14.04 -3.24
C TRP A 112 5.51 -12.66 -3.35
N MET A 113 4.86 -12.23 -2.29
CA MET A 113 4.15 -10.96 -2.21
C MET A 113 5.05 -9.77 -2.60
N LYS A 114 6.26 -9.66 -2.03
CA LYS A 114 7.21 -8.57 -2.35
C LYS A 114 7.56 -8.52 -3.85
N ALA A 115 7.80 -9.69 -4.47
CA ALA A 115 8.10 -9.77 -5.92
C ALA A 115 6.90 -9.33 -6.76
N GLN A 116 5.69 -9.76 -6.38
CA GLN A 116 4.47 -9.39 -7.08
C GLN A 116 4.16 -7.90 -6.97
N VAL A 117 4.25 -7.32 -5.78
CA VAL A 117 4.07 -5.88 -5.56
C VAL A 117 5.11 -5.06 -6.33
N THR A 118 6.37 -5.52 -6.35
CA THR A 118 7.43 -4.89 -7.16
C THR A 118 7.10 -4.93 -8.67
N ALA A 119 6.56 -6.06 -9.15
CA ALA A 119 6.16 -6.19 -10.56
C ALA A 119 5.01 -5.22 -10.90
N TRP A 120 3.98 -5.11 -10.05
CA TRP A 120 2.89 -4.15 -10.21
C TRP A 120 3.39 -2.71 -10.23
N LYS A 121 4.25 -2.33 -9.26
CA LYS A 121 4.83 -0.99 -9.20
C LYS A 121 5.64 -0.66 -10.45
N LYS A 122 6.52 -1.57 -10.90
CA LYS A 122 7.35 -1.35 -12.10
C LYS A 122 6.53 -1.23 -13.36
N TYR A 123 5.59 -2.16 -13.59
CA TYR A 123 4.75 -2.16 -14.79
C TYR A 123 3.87 -0.90 -14.84
N SER A 124 3.08 -0.64 -13.79
CA SER A 124 2.18 0.50 -13.78
C SER A 124 2.93 1.83 -13.83
N ALA A 125 4.08 1.98 -13.13
CA ALA A 125 4.88 3.19 -13.21
C ALA A 125 5.36 3.46 -14.65
N ARG A 126 5.83 2.43 -15.37
CA ARG A 126 6.23 2.57 -16.79
C ARG A 126 5.07 3.08 -17.64
N CYS A 127 3.90 2.42 -17.58
CA CYS A 127 2.74 2.82 -18.39
C CYS A 127 2.22 4.22 -18.00
N LEU A 128 2.22 4.54 -16.70
CA LEU A 128 1.82 5.87 -16.21
C LEU A 128 2.79 6.97 -16.67
N HIS A 129 4.10 6.70 -16.68
CA HIS A 129 5.08 7.64 -17.20
C HIS A 129 4.93 7.86 -18.70
N GLU A 130 4.67 6.81 -19.47
CA GLU A 130 4.36 6.90 -20.91
C GLU A 130 3.13 7.78 -21.14
N ALA A 131 2.04 7.53 -20.41
CA ALA A 131 0.80 8.30 -20.52
C ALA A 131 0.93 9.77 -20.10
N LEU A 132 1.82 10.07 -19.14
CA LEU A 132 2.03 11.43 -18.61
C LEU A 132 3.16 12.20 -19.28
N GLY A 133 3.97 11.56 -20.12
CA GLY A 133 5.19 12.15 -20.68
C GLY A 133 6.23 12.52 -19.61
N ARG A 134 6.26 11.81 -18.47
CA ARG A 134 7.11 12.09 -17.31
C ARG A 134 8.17 11.01 -17.10
N LYS A 135 9.17 11.33 -16.28
CA LYS A 135 10.22 10.40 -15.81
C LYS A 135 10.37 10.54 -14.30
N GLY A 136 11.02 9.56 -13.66
CA GLY A 136 11.33 9.59 -12.23
C GLY A 136 10.63 8.48 -11.45
N HIS A 137 10.38 8.71 -10.14
CA HIS A 137 9.67 7.76 -9.29
C HIS A 137 8.17 8.05 -9.32
N PHE A 138 7.36 7.03 -9.57
CA PHE A 138 5.90 7.14 -9.47
C PHE A 138 5.40 6.67 -8.10
N TRP A 139 5.82 5.49 -7.69
CA TRP A 139 5.44 4.89 -6.41
C TRP A 139 6.47 5.17 -5.33
N LEU A 140 6.03 5.25 -4.09
CA LEU A 140 6.92 5.17 -2.94
C LEU A 140 7.69 3.85 -2.96
N GLY A 141 8.97 3.87 -2.55
CA GLY A 141 9.80 2.67 -2.49
C GLY A 141 9.22 1.63 -1.54
N GLU A 142 8.74 2.08 -0.39
CA GLU A 142 8.16 1.21 0.63
C GLU A 142 6.76 0.71 0.28
N THR A 143 6.41 -0.43 0.88
CA THR A 143 5.08 -1.03 0.85
C THR A 143 4.72 -1.37 2.30
N TYR A 144 3.54 -0.97 2.72
CA TYR A 144 3.01 -1.32 4.03
C TYR A 144 2.17 -2.58 3.87
N ASP A 145 2.62 -3.66 4.49
CA ASP A 145 1.97 -4.96 4.42
C ASP A 145 1.57 -5.47 5.80
N HIS A 146 0.52 -6.25 5.83
CA HIS A 146 0.01 -6.91 7.01
C HIS A 146 -0.46 -8.32 6.68
N ILE A 147 -0.05 -9.30 7.48
CA ILE A 147 -0.49 -10.69 7.30
C ILE A 147 -1.86 -10.86 7.96
N VAL A 148 -2.84 -11.25 7.16
CA VAL A 148 -4.19 -11.58 7.63
C VAL A 148 -4.17 -13.00 8.22
N ARG A 149 -4.53 -13.13 9.50
CA ARG A 149 -4.42 -14.39 10.26
C ARG A 149 -5.77 -14.99 10.66
N SER A 150 -6.87 -14.29 10.45
CA SER A 150 -8.19 -14.81 10.77
C SER A 150 -9.24 -14.38 9.75
N ARG A 151 -10.38 -15.08 9.76
CA ARG A 151 -11.52 -14.75 8.91
C ARG A 151 -12.09 -13.36 9.25
N GLU A 152 -12.14 -13.03 10.53
CA GLU A 152 -12.65 -11.73 11.02
C GLU A 152 -11.76 -10.59 10.50
N GLN A 153 -10.42 -10.79 10.50
CA GLN A 153 -9.49 -9.82 9.90
C GLN A 153 -9.70 -9.70 8.39
N PHE A 154 -9.90 -10.83 7.70
CA PHE A 154 -10.16 -10.81 6.25
C PHE A 154 -11.43 -10.02 5.93
N GLU A 155 -12.54 -10.28 6.61
CA GLU A 155 -13.81 -9.58 6.45
C GLU A 155 -13.68 -8.08 6.83
N HIS A 156 -12.86 -7.77 7.85
CA HIS A 156 -12.54 -6.40 8.24
C HIS A 156 -11.84 -5.65 7.10
N TYR A 157 -10.80 -6.23 6.48
CA TYR A 157 -10.08 -5.60 5.38
C TYR A 157 -10.91 -5.50 4.10
N GLN A 158 -11.77 -6.47 3.81
CA GLN A 158 -12.72 -6.35 2.70
C GLN A 158 -13.67 -5.16 2.89
N ARG A 159 -14.20 -5.00 4.10
CA ARG A 159 -15.05 -3.86 4.46
C ARG A 159 -14.28 -2.55 4.37
N TYR A 160 -13.06 -2.50 4.91
CA TYR A 160 -12.19 -1.34 4.82
C TYR A 160 -11.96 -0.92 3.36
N ILE A 161 -11.61 -1.85 2.47
CA ILE A 161 -11.41 -1.60 1.03
C ILE A 161 -12.68 -1.01 0.41
N ARG A 162 -13.84 -1.57 0.70
CA ARG A 162 -15.13 -1.13 0.15
C ARG A 162 -15.52 0.28 0.61
N GLU A 163 -15.28 0.58 1.87
CA GLU A 163 -15.70 1.84 2.49
C GLU A 163 -14.68 2.99 2.33
N ASN A 164 -13.45 2.68 1.91
CA ASN A 164 -12.36 3.65 1.85
C ASN A 164 -12.70 4.91 1.02
N PRO A 165 -13.29 4.81 -0.20
CA PRO A 165 -13.64 6.00 -0.97
C PRO A 165 -14.67 6.90 -0.25
N ALA A 166 -15.65 6.30 0.42
CA ALA A 166 -16.66 7.05 1.17
C ALA A 166 -16.06 7.74 2.41
N LYS A 167 -15.14 7.09 3.12
CA LYS A 167 -14.40 7.68 4.25
C LYS A 167 -13.56 8.88 3.80
N ALA A 168 -12.93 8.78 2.63
CA ALA A 168 -12.17 9.87 2.02
C ALA A 168 -13.08 10.93 1.33
N LYS A 169 -14.40 10.81 1.42
CA LYS A 169 -15.38 11.71 0.81
C LYS A 169 -15.21 11.90 -0.70
N LEU A 170 -14.77 10.85 -1.38
CA LEU A 170 -14.57 10.87 -2.83
C LEU A 170 -15.89 10.75 -3.59
N GLY A 171 -15.93 11.38 -4.77
CA GLY A 171 -17.02 11.20 -5.73
C GLY A 171 -17.01 9.78 -6.33
N VAL A 172 -18.12 9.43 -6.99
CA VAL A 172 -18.37 8.08 -7.53
C VAL A 172 -17.26 7.61 -8.48
N ASP A 173 -16.68 8.53 -9.27
CA ASP A 173 -15.67 8.22 -10.30
C ASP A 173 -14.23 8.56 -9.88
N GLU A 174 -13.98 8.86 -8.62
CA GLU A 174 -12.65 9.28 -8.16
C GLU A 174 -11.78 8.14 -7.62
N ALA A 175 -12.35 6.96 -7.43
CA ALA A 175 -11.67 5.74 -7.02
C ALA A 175 -12.26 4.52 -7.76
N THR A 176 -11.55 3.39 -7.74
CA THR A 176 -12.06 2.11 -8.26
C THR A 176 -11.97 1.06 -7.18
N VAL A 177 -13.11 0.53 -6.75
CA VAL A 177 -13.21 -0.62 -5.84
C VAL A 177 -13.49 -1.87 -6.68
N TRP A 178 -12.72 -2.91 -6.44
CA TRP A 178 -12.95 -4.24 -7.00
C TRP A 178 -13.09 -5.26 -5.88
N MET A 179 -14.11 -6.09 -5.97
CA MET A 179 -14.37 -7.22 -5.04
C MET A 179 -14.59 -8.49 -5.87
N PRO A 180 -14.21 -9.70 -5.35
CA PRO A 180 -14.44 -10.97 -6.02
C PRO A 180 -15.91 -11.31 -6.16
#